data_c5f778a33f1c40cc804a436a8f8f3879
#
_entry.id   c5f778a33f1c40cc804a436a8f8f3879
#
_cell.length_a   1.000
_cell.length_b   1.000
_cell.length_c   1.000
_cell.angle_alpha   90.00
_cell.angle_beta   90.00
_cell.angle_gamma   90.00
#
_symmetry.space_group_name_H-M   'P 1'
#
loop_
_entity.id
_entity.type
_entity.pdbx_description
1 polymer ?
#
loop_
_entity_poly.entity_id
_entity_poly.type
_entity_poly.pdbx_seq_one_letter_code
_entity_poly.pdbx_strand_id
1 'polypeptide(L)'
;MGLTYVTVIVKAAGGKKKYQANFLVDTGATDSLGPATELRKIGIKPVGKAAYELADGSLEEYSFGLAEFSFMGEITAGRIIFGPDGVEPLLGVTAPESVGITVDPTNRTLKRLPAIPLK
;
A
#
# COMPACT_ATOMS: atom_id res chain seq x y z
N MET A 1 6.26 -13.49 16.06
CA MET A 1 5.46 -12.51 15.36
C MET A 1 5.09 -13.00 14.00
N GLY A 2 3.84 -12.87 13.64
CA GLY A 2 3.36 -13.28 12.34
C GLY A 2 3.31 -12.15 11.36
N LEU A 3 3.25 -12.50 10.09
CA LEU A 3 3.05 -11.57 8.99
C LEU A 3 1.60 -11.64 8.55
N THR A 4 1.04 -10.51 8.20
CA THR A 4 -0.33 -10.42 7.70
C THR A 4 -0.28 -10.03 6.23
N TYR A 5 -0.92 -10.84 5.38
CA TYR A 5 -1.00 -10.59 3.94
C TYR A 5 -2.43 -10.36 3.54
N VAL A 6 -2.63 -9.56 2.52
CA VAL A 6 -3.94 -9.33 1.92
C VAL A 6 -3.78 -9.21 0.42
N THR A 7 -4.73 -9.76 -0.33
CA THR A 7 -4.74 -9.58 -1.78
C THR A 7 -5.21 -8.15 -2.09
N VAL A 8 -4.40 -7.43 -2.85
CA VAL A 8 -4.68 -6.05 -3.24
C VAL A 8 -4.68 -5.93 -4.75
N ILE A 9 -5.65 -5.21 -5.28
CA ILE A 9 -5.66 -4.81 -6.69
C ILE A 9 -5.29 -3.34 -6.73
N VAL A 10 -4.27 -3.01 -7.51
CA VAL A 10 -3.78 -1.64 -7.68
C VAL A 10 -4.11 -1.19 -9.09
N LYS A 11 -4.64 0.01 -9.22
CA LYS A 11 -4.93 0.64 -10.51
C LYS A 11 -4.52 2.10 -10.48
N ALA A 12 -4.21 2.65 -11.66
CA ALA A 12 -4.15 4.10 -11.80
C ALA A 12 -5.56 4.67 -11.65
N ALA A 13 -5.68 5.89 -11.13
CA ALA A 13 -6.98 6.54 -10.98
C ALA A 13 -7.69 6.59 -12.34
N GLY A 14 -8.90 6.05 -12.39
CA GLY A 14 -9.68 5.96 -13.63
C GLY A 14 -9.14 4.96 -14.64
N GLY A 15 -8.08 4.24 -14.32
CA GLY A 15 -7.46 3.27 -15.20
C GLY A 15 -8.21 1.95 -15.27
N LYS A 16 -7.93 1.17 -16.32
CA LYS A 16 -8.53 -0.15 -16.50
C LYS A 16 -7.57 -1.28 -16.22
N LYS A 17 -6.28 -1.05 -16.39
CA LYS A 17 -5.24 -2.05 -16.13
C LYS A 17 -5.04 -2.19 -14.63
N LYS A 18 -4.77 -3.42 -14.20
CA LYS A 18 -4.59 -3.69 -12.77
C LYS A 18 -3.35 -4.53 -12.51
N TYR A 19 -2.79 -4.33 -11.34
CA TYR A 19 -1.74 -5.17 -10.76
C TYR A 19 -2.32 -5.80 -9.50
N GLN A 20 -2.35 -7.12 -9.45
CA GLN A 20 -2.90 -7.85 -8.32
C GLN A 20 -1.81 -8.72 -7.70
N ALA A 21 -1.67 -8.64 -6.39
CA ALA A 21 -0.68 -9.43 -5.66
C ALA A 21 -1.08 -9.56 -4.20
N ASN A 22 -0.43 -10.47 -3.50
CA ASN A 22 -0.51 -10.51 -2.05
C ASN A 22 0.46 -9.47 -1.49
N PHE A 23 -0.09 -8.50 -0.78
CA PHE A 23 0.69 -7.44 -0.14
C PHE A 23 0.92 -7.79 1.31
N LEU A 24 2.13 -7.60 1.78
CA LEU A 24 2.42 -7.64 3.20
C LEU A 24 1.89 -6.36 3.84
N VAL A 25 1.07 -6.50 4.87
CA VAL A 25 0.57 -5.34 5.62
C VAL A 25 1.67 -4.93 6.60
N ASP A 26 2.21 -3.73 6.42
CA ASP A 26 3.32 -3.22 7.22
C ASP A 26 2.86 -2.01 8.01
N THR A 27 2.58 -2.22 9.30
CA THR A 27 2.10 -1.16 10.19
C THR A 27 3.17 -0.12 10.51
N GLY A 28 4.43 -0.43 10.22
CA GLY A 28 5.53 0.53 10.35
C GLY A 28 5.70 1.44 9.13
N ALA A 29 5.01 1.14 8.02
CA ALA A 29 5.11 1.93 6.80
C ALA A 29 3.88 2.81 6.65
N THR A 30 4.08 4.08 6.31
CA THR A 30 2.98 5.02 6.05
C THR A 30 2.39 4.77 4.67
N ASP A 31 3.23 4.75 3.65
CA ASP A 31 2.81 4.58 2.26
C ASP A 31 3.03 3.16 1.79
N SER A 32 2.27 2.77 0.77
CA SER A 32 2.41 1.47 0.13
C SER A 32 3.58 1.47 -0.85
N LEU A 33 4.04 0.28 -1.21
CA LEU A 33 5.21 0.07 -2.06
C LEU A 33 4.92 -1.06 -3.04
N GLY A 34 5.30 -0.87 -4.29
CA GLY A 34 5.20 -1.93 -5.29
C GLY A 34 6.37 -1.90 -6.25
N PRO A 35 6.53 -2.95 -7.06
CA PRO A 35 7.62 -2.99 -8.05
C PRO A 35 7.36 -1.95 -9.15
N ALA A 36 8.35 -1.11 -9.40
CA ALA A 36 8.23 0.00 -10.33
C ALA A 36 7.77 -0.47 -11.72
N THR A 37 8.31 -1.58 -12.21
CA THR A 37 7.95 -2.13 -13.53
C THR A 37 6.47 -2.44 -13.63
N GLU A 38 5.90 -3.08 -12.58
CA GLU A 38 4.48 -3.42 -12.58
C GLU A 38 3.59 -2.17 -12.50
N LEU A 39 4.00 -1.18 -11.71
CA LEU A 39 3.24 0.05 -11.57
C LEU A 39 3.22 0.82 -12.89
N ARG A 40 4.33 0.86 -13.61
CA ARG A 40 4.39 1.52 -14.91
C ARG A 40 3.53 0.82 -15.94
N LYS A 41 3.49 -0.51 -15.92
CA LYS A 41 2.66 -1.29 -16.85
C LYS A 41 1.18 -0.96 -16.73
N ILE A 42 0.71 -0.59 -15.55
CA ILE A 42 -0.69 -0.24 -15.34
C ILE A 42 -0.96 1.26 -15.45
N GLY A 43 0.03 2.04 -15.88
CA GLY A 43 -0.15 3.44 -16.18
C GLY A 43 0.07 4.39 -15.01
N ILE A 44 0.59 3.92 -13.89
CA ILE A 44 0.93 4.81 -12.78
C ILE A 44 2.26 5.49 -13.10
N LYS A 45 2.26 6.82 -13.02
CA LYS A 45 3.45 7.64 -13.28
C LYS A 45 3.92 8.30 -12.01
N PRO A 46 5.24 8.50 -11.83
CA PRO A 46 5.73 9.27 -10.70
C PRO A 46 5.19 10.70 -10.74
N VAL A 47 4.70 11.17 -9.61
CA VAL A 47 4.19 12.54 -9.47
C VAL A 47 5.03 13.34 -8.49
N GLY A 48 5.95 12.69 -7.76
CA GLY A 48 6.83 13.37 -6.83
C GLY A 48 7.85 12.42 -6.25
N LYS A 49 8.69 12.97 -5.37
CA LYS A 49 9.67 12.21 -4.60
C LYS A 49 9.56 12.59 -3.13
N ALA A 50 9.86 11.66 -2.27
CA ALA A 50 9.88 11.90 -0.84
C ALA A 50 11.02 11.11 -0.21
N ALA A 51 11.52 11.60 0.92
CA ALA A 51 12.50 10.89 1.70
C ALA A 51 11.77 9.98 2.69
N TYR A 52 12.19 8.74 2.74
CA TYR A 52 11.60 7.74 3.65
C TYR A 52 12.68 7.22 4.58
N GLU A 53 12.30 7.02 5.82
CA GLU A 53 13.20 6.41 6.80
C GLU A 53 13.00 4.89 6.77
N LEU A 54 14.11 4.17 6.54
CA LEU A 54 14.09 2.71 6.49
C LEU A 54 14.21 2.13 7.90
N ALA A 55 13.97 0.83 8.02
CA ALA A 55 13.97 0.16 9.32
C ALA A 55 15.29 0.31 10.08
N ASP A 56 16.41 0.48 9.38
CA ASP A 56 17.72 0.66 9.99
C ASP A 56 18.02 2.13 10.36
N GLY A 57 17.06 3.03 10.15
CA GLY A 57 17.22 4.46 10.42
C GLY A 57 17.82 5.24 9.29
N SER A 58 18.26 4.60 8.21
CA SER A 58 18.80 5.31 7.05
C SER A 58 17.67 6.01 6.29
N LEU A 59 18.04 7.06 5.54
CA LEU A 59 17.10 7.80 4.72
C LEU A 59 17.34 7.50 3.26
N GLU A 60 16.25 7.22 2.53
CA GLU A 60 16.29 6.99 1.09
C GLU A 60 15.23 7.82 0.41
N GLU A 61 15.56 8.36 -0.76
CA GLU A 61 14.59 9.08 -1.56
C GLU A 61 14.00 8.14 -2.61
N TYR A 62 12.66 8.11 -2.68
CA TYR A 62 11.95 7.30 -3.65
C TYR A 62 10.95 8.16 -4.40
N SER A 63 10.72 7.81 -5.67
CA SER A 63 9.59 8.35 -6.41
C SER A 63 8.30 7.70 -5.94
N PHE A 64 7.20 8.45 -5.97
CA PHE A 64 5.88 7.89 -5.69
C PHE A 64 4.88 8.34 -6.73
N GLY A 65 3.85 7.55 -6.92
CA GLY A 65 2.69 7.90 -7.73
C GLY A 65 1.42 7.83 -6.91
N LEU A 66 0.29 8.08 -7.53
CA LEU A 66 -1.02 7.98 -6.91
C LEU A 66 -1.75 6.79 -7.49
N ALA A 67 -2.38 6.01 -6.64
CA ALA A 67 -3.02 4.76 -7.04
C ALA A 67 -4.34 4.55 -6.31
N GLU A 68 -5.18 3.73 -6.91
CA GLU A 68 -6.36 3.16 -6.25
C GLU A 68 -5.99 1.77 -5.74
N PHE A 69 -6.41 1.48 -4.53
CA PHE A 69 -6.22 0.18 -3.90
C PHE A 69 -7.56 -0.45 -3.60
N SER A 70 -7.75 -1.69 -4.04
CA SER A 70 -8.95 -2.47 -3.70
C SER A 70 -8.55 -3.70 -2.91
N PHE A 71 -9.11 -3.87 -1.73
CA PHE A 71 -8.86 -5.02 -0.88
C PHE A 71 -10.02 -5.19 0.08
N MET A 72 -10.37 -6.43 0.40
CA MET A 72 -11.44 -6.76 1.34
C MET A 72 -12.78 -6.07 1.01
N GLY A 73 -13.05 -5.85 -0.28
CA GLY A 73 -14.29 -5.19 -0.71
C GLY A 73 -14.28 -3.67 -0.58
N GLU A 74 -13.17 -3.07 -0.12
CA GLU A 74 -13.02 -1.62 0.02
C GLU A 74 -12.17 -1.05 -1.09
N ILE A 75 -12.35 0.24 -1.36
CA ILE A 75 -11.54 0.98 -2.33
C ILE A 75 -11.04 2.24 -1.64
N THR A 76 -9.77 2.50 -1.78
CA THR A 76 -9.17 3.76 -1.30
C THR A 76 -8.12 4.23 -2.30
N ALA A 77 -7.63 5.44 -2.11
CA ALA A 77 -6.58 6.01 -2.96
C ALA A 77 -5.47 6.55 -2.08
N GLY A 78 -4.25 6.53 -2.62
CA GLY A 78 -3.12 7.06 -1.88
C GLY A 78 -1.83 6.93 -2.66
N ARG A 79 -0.73 7.22 -1.96
CA ARG A 79 0.60 7.12 -2.55
C ARG A 79 1.04 5.68 -2.67
N ILE A 80 1.77 5.40 -3.74
CA ILE A 80 2.50 4.14 -3.88
C ILE A 80 3.92 4.45 -4.32
N ILE A 81 4.88 3.90 -3.56
CA ILE A 81 6.30 4.09 -3.82
C ILE A 81 6.72 3.16 -4.94
N PHE A 82 7.54 3.66 -5.87
CA PHE A 82 8.14 2.86 -6.93
C PHE A 82 9.36 2.16 -6.36
N GLY A 83 9.20 0.90 -5.98
CA GLY A 83 10.28 0.10 -5.44
C GLY A 83 11.09 -0.61 -6.51
N PRO A 84 12.20 -1.21 -6.12
CA PRO A 84 13.03 -1.97 -7.07
C PRO A 84 12.27 -3.20 -7.61
N ASP A 85 12.72 -3.70 -8.77
CA ASP A 85 12.15 -4.91 -9.34
C ASP A 85 12.36 -6.08 -8.38
N GLY A 86 11.34 -6.93 -8.27
CA GLY A 86 11.38 -8.08 -7.37
C GLY A 86 11.08 -7.73 -5.91
N VAL A 87 10.81 -6.48 -5.59
CA VAL A 87 10.45 -6.11 -4.22
C VAL A 87 9.11 -6.76 -3.84
N GLU A 88 9.01 -7.20 -2.59
CA GLU A 88 7.74 -7.66 -2.04
C GLU A 88 6.81 -6.46 -1.88
N PRO A 89 5.60 -6.50 -2.47
CA PRO A 89 4.69 -5.36 -2.31
C PRO A 89 4.23 -5.24 -0.86
N LEU A 90 4.19 -3.99 -0.39
CA LEU A 90 3.79 -3.66 0.98
C LEU A 90 2.56 -2.77 0.95
N LEU A 91 1.61 -3.04 1.84
CA LEU A 91 0.47 -2.17 2.08
C LEU A 91 0.77 -1.34 3.31
N GLY A 92 0.95 -0.04 3.14
CA GLY A 92 1.20 0.88 4.24
C GLY A 92 -0.05 1.10 5.07
N VAL A 93 0.12 1.56 6.28
CA VAL A 93 -0.97 1.66 7.26
C VAL A 93 -2.07 2.63 6.83
N THR A 94 -1.74 3.65 6.05
CA THR A 94 -2.71 4.66 5.61
C THR A 94 -3.85 4.04 4.81
N ALA A 95 -3.56 3.06 3.95
CA ALA A 95 -4.60 2.45 3.11
C ALA A 95 -5.67 1.74 3.94
N PRO A 96 -5.34 0.77 4.82
CA PRO A 96 -6.39 0.13 5.62
C PRO A 96 -7.05 1.10 6.60
N GLU A 97 -6.31 2.01 7.22
CA GLU A 97 -6.90 2.97 8.16
C GLU A 97 -7.94 3.85 7.48
N SER A 98 -7.72 4.23 6.22
CA SER A 98 -8.65 5.11 5.51
C SER A 98 -10.01 4.47 5.27
N VAL A 99 -10.11 3.15 5.35
CA VAL A 99 -11.37 2.41 5.15
C VAL A 99 -11.83 1.70 6.43
N GLY A 100 -11.26 2.06 7.58
CA GLY A 100 -11.69 1.52 8.87
C GLY A 100 -11.25 0.09 9.12
N ILE A 101 -10.12 -0.30 8.56
CA ILE A 101 -9.54 -1.63 8.76
C ILE A 101 -8.25 -1.49 9.56
N THR A 102 -8.11 -2.30 10.60
CA THR A 102 -6.91 -2.33 11.43
C THR A 102 -6.31 -3.73 11.43
N VAL A 103 -5.06 -3.82 11.87
CA VAL A 103 -4.41 -5.11 12.04
C VAL A 103 -4.68 -5.61 13.44
N ASP A 104 -5.16 -6.85 13.53
CA ASP A 104 -5.27 -7.57 14.80
C ASP A 104 -3.94 -8.33 15.00
N PRO A 105 -3.07 -7.86 15.89
CA PRO A 105 -1.76 -8.49 16.06
C PRO A 105 -1.83 -9.88 16.69
N THR A 106 -2.89 -10.16 17.45
CA THR A 106 -3.05 -11.45 18.11
C THR A 106 -3.38 -12.54 17.11
N ASN A 107 -4.34 -12.28 16.22
CA ASN A 107 -4.81 -13.25 15.24
C ASN A 107 -4.11 -13.13 13.89
N ARG A 108 -3.23 -12.13 13.71
CA ARG A 108 -2.52 -11.85 12.45
C ARG A 108 -3.48 -11.68 11.28
N THR A 109 -4.61 -11.01 11.55
CA THR A 109 -5.66 -10.79 10.57
C THR A 109 -6.01 -9.32 10.53
N LEU A 110 -6.72 -8.94 9.47
CA LEU A 110 -7.28 -7.60 9.36
C LEU A 110 -8.68 -7.62 9.97
N LYS A 111 -9.01 -6.56 10.68
CA LYS A 111 -10.27 -6.43 11.40
C LYS A 111 -10.96 -5.13 10.97
N ARG A 112 -12.24 -5.24 10.64
CA ARG A 112 -13.05 -4.07 10.34
C ARG A 112 -13.52 -3.39 11.61
N LEU A 113 -13.42 -2.07 11.64
CA LEU A 113 -14.07 -1.26 12.65
C LEU A 113 -15.57 -1.13 12.30
N PRO A 114 -16.45 -0.95 13.31
CA PRO A 114 -17.88 -0.74 13.02
C PRO A 114 -18.15 0.54 12.22
N ALA A 115 -17.27 1.54 12.33
CA ALA A 115 -17.38 2.78 11.59
C ALA A 115 -16.01 3.43 11.47
N ILE A 116 -15.86 4.30 10.46
CA ILE A 116 -14.64 5.07 10.26
C ILE A 116 -14.75 6.34 11.10
N PRO A 117 -13.75 6.68 11.92
CA PRO A 117 -13.77 7.93 12.67
C PRO A 117 -13.82 9.15 11.73
N LEU A 118 -14.72 10.08 11.98
CA LEU A 118 -14.83 11.26 11.15
C LEU A 118 -14.11 12.47 11.75
N LYS A 119 -13.83 12.41 13.04
CA LYS A 119 -13.06 13.48 13.71
C LYS A 119 -12.41 12.98 14.98
#